data_e2e7fd53529ac977f791ddc732289c39
#
_entry.id   e2e7fd53529ac977f791ddc732289c39
#
_cell.length_a   1.000
_cell.length_b   1.000
_cell.length_c   1.000
_cell.angle_alpha   90.00
_cell.angle_beta   90.00
_cell.angle_gamma   90.00
#
_symmetry.space_group_name_H-M   'P 1'
#
loop_
_entity.id
_entity.type
_entity.pdbx_description
1 polymer ?
#
loop_
_entity_poly.entity_id
_entity_poly.type
_entity_poly.pdbx_seq_one_letter_code
_entity_poly.pdbx_strand_id
1 'polypeptide(L)'
;PLSTILRPSVVYSVDDNFTTNFMTLLNRLPVFPLYYNGKTKFMPIHSSDLVDIIFNIISKNIYSQIIECVGTETLTLKEIIEKLLNLIDKRRILLPVPLFFGKLSAKFFQLFPKPLLTEDQLKLLKYDNILSGKYKTNSDIGFPAKCLFEKEVEKYCYMWRQGGQFSKKNIS
;
A
#
# COMPACT_ATOMS: atom_id res chain seq x y z
N PRO A 1 -22.01 -21.24 12.02
CA PRO A 1 -21.65 -21.16 10.59
C PRO A 1 -20.16 -21.40 10.43
N LEU A 2 -19.81 -22.28 9.46
CA LEU A 2 -18.42 -22.63 9.14
C LEU A 2 -17.75 -21.55 8.27
N SER A 3 -17.76 -20.30 8.73
CA SER A 3 -17.18 -19.18 7.97
C SER A 3 -15.88 -18.70 8.59
N THR A 4 -14.90 -18.35 7.77
CA THR A 4 -13.67 -17.68 8.19
C THR A 4 -13.66 -16.27 7.65
N ILE A 5 -13.35 -15.31 8.51
CA ILE A 5 -13.26 -13.89 8.15
C ILE A 5 -11.78 -13.54 7.98
N LEU A 6 -11.42 -13.09 6.78
CA LEU A 6 -10.09 -12.57 6.51
C LEU A 6 -10.09 -11.05 6.64
N ARG A 7 -9.09 -10.53 7.32
CA ARG A 7 -8.85 -9.09 7.51
C ARG A 7 -7.48 -8.73 6.91
N PRO A 8 -7.41 -8.50 5.60
CA PRO A 8 -6.15 -8.11 4.99
C PRO A 8 -5.77 -6.68 5.39
N SER A 9 -4.47 -6.44 5.51
CA SER A 9 -3.92 -5.10 5.45
C SER A 9 -4.08 -4.55 4.03
N VAL A 10 -3.44 -3.43 3.71
CA VAL A 10 -3.46 -2.90 2.36
C VAL A 10 -2.95 -3.95 1.36
N VAL A 11 -3.79 -4.33 0.41
CA VAL A 11 -3.44 -5.25 -0.67
C VAL A 11 -2.87 -4.46 -1.84
N TYR A 12 -1.74 -4.91 -2.39
CA TYR A 12 -1.11 -4.28 -3.55
C TYR A 12 -0.82 -5.28 -4.66
N SER A 13 -0.84 -4.79 -5.90
CA SER A 13 -0.53 -5.52 -7.13
C SER A 13 -0.36 -4.56 -8.31
N VAL A 14 -0.13 -5.09 -9.52
CA VAL A 14 -0.03 -4.28 -10.75
C VAL A 14 -1.28 -3.44 -11.04
N ASP A 15 -2.46 -3.90 -10.65
CA ASP A 15 -3.75 -3.25 -10.90
C ASP A 15 -4.40 -2.68 -9.63
N ASP A 16 -3.61 -2.41 -8.58
CA ASP A 16 -4.14 -1.87 -7.34
C ASP A 16 -4.50 -0.38 -7.45
N ASN A 17 -5.25 0.12 -6.45
CA ASN A 17 -5.53 1.54 -6.29
C ASN A 17 -4.66 2.21 -5.20
N PHE A 18 -3.67 1.51 -4.66
CA PHE A 18 -2.79 2.02 -3.61
C PHE A 18 -1.44 2.46 -4.19
N THR A 19 -0.62 1.51 -4.64
CA THR A 19 0.71 1.83 -5.19
C THR A 19 0.61 2.55 -6.52
N THR A 20 -0.32 2.14 -7.40
CA THR A 20 -0.51 2.75 -8.73
C THR A 20 -1.01 4.18 -8.65
N ASN A 21 -1.94 4.49 -7.72
CA ASN A 21 -2.38 5.87 -7.50
C ASN A 21 -1.26 6.73 -6.94
N PHE A 22 -0.48 6.24 -5.97
CA PHE A 22 0.67 6.99 -5.47
C PHE A 22 1.71 7.23 -6.55
N MET A 23 2.11 6.23 -7.33
CA MET A 23 3.05 6.43 -8.44
C MET A 23 2.53 7.41 -9.47
N THR A 24 1.23 7.41 -9.76
CA THR A 24 0.60 8.37 -10.67
C THR A 24 0.67 9.79 -10.12
N LEU A 25 0.37 10.00 -8.83
CA LEU A 25 0.49 11.29 -8.16
C LEU A 25 1.95 11.78 -8.15
N LEU A 26 2.88 10.91 -7.74
CA LEU A 26 4.30 11.19 -7.68
C LEU A 26 4.90 11.50 -9.06
N ASN A 27 4.35 10.95 -10.13
CA ASN A 27 4.78 11.26 -11.49
C ASN A 27 4.31 12.66 -11.94
N ARG A 28 3.13 13.10 -11.49
CA ARG A 28 2.51 14.36 -11.94
C ARG A 28 2.84 15.55 -11.05
N LEU A 29 2.95 15.35 -9.74
CA LEU A 29 3.10 16.44 -8.77
C LEU A 29 4.56 16.66 -8.38
N PRO A 30 5.07 17.89 -8.39
CA PRO A 30 6.42 18.22 -7.92
C PRO A 30 6.54 18.16 -6.38
N VAL A 31 5.42 18.37 -5.67
CA VAL A 31 5.31 18.33 -4.22
C VAL A 31 4.23 17.33 -3.83
N PHE A 32 4.54 16.43 -2.91
CA PHE A 32 3.60 15.43 -2.39
C PHE A 32 3.26 15.71 -0.92
N PRO A 33 1.98 15.85 -0.58
CA PRO A 33 1.56 16.11 0.80
C PRO A 33 1.66 14.84 1.64
N LEU A 34 2.40 14.90 2.74
CA LEU A 34 2.46 13.84 3.75
C LEU A 34 1.50 14.18 4.89
N TYR A 35 0.33 13.57 4.88
CA TYR A 35 -0.62 13.65 5.97
C TYR A 35 -0.09 12.89 7.19
N TYR A 36 -0.40 13.37 8.40
CA TYR A 36 0.10 12.81 9.67
C TYR A 36 1.63 12.64 9.69
N ASN A 37 2.35 13.53 8.98
CA ASN A 37 3.81 13.46 8.80
C ASN A 37 4.28 12.15 8.16
N GLY A 38 3.40 11.42 7.48
CA GLY A 38 3.70 10.12 6.89
C GLY A 38 3.98 9.01 7.89
N LYS A 39 3.60 9.16 9.17
CA LYS A 39 3.91 8.21 10.25
C LYS A 39 2.98 7.01 10.31
N THR A 40 1.83 7.05 9.63
CA THR A 40 0.87 5.93 9.58
C THR A 40 1.55 4.67 9.08
N LYS A 41 1.41 3.59 9.83
CA LYS A 41 2.05 2.30 9.54
C LYS A 41 1.12 1.36 8.79
N PHE A 42 1.71 0.60 7.90
CA PHE A 42 1.05 -0.43 7.10
C PHE A 42 1.88 -1.71 7.11
N MET A 43 1.21 -2.84 6.90
CA MET A 43 1.85 -4.12 6.59
C MET A 43 1.32 -4.61 5.22
N PRO A 44 1.74 -3.97 4.10
CA PRO A 44 1.19 -4.26 2.78
C PRO A 44 1.37 -5.72 2.42
N ILE A 45 0.29 -6.36 1.94
CA ILE A 45 0.33 -7.75 1.48
C ILE A 45 0.16 -7.80 -0.04
N HIS A 46 1.00 -8.56 -0.73
CA HIS A 46 0.85 -8.75 -2.17
C HIS A 46 -0.35 -9.65 -2.47
N SER A 47 -1.04 -9.37 -3.57
CA SER A 47 -2.25 -10.13 -3.96
C SER A 47 -1.99 -11.63 -4.10
N SER A 48 -0.82 -12.05 -4.61
CA SER A 48 -0.48 -13.48 -4.72
C SER A 48 -0.36 -14.17 -3.36
N ASP A 49 0.28 -13.51 -2.37
CA ASP A 49 0.35 -14.07 -1.01
C ASP A 49 -1.04 -14.21 -0.40
N LEU A 50 -1.92 -13.21 -0.61
CA LEU A 50 -3.29 -13.29 -0.12
C LEU A 50 -4.07 -14.43 -0.77
N VAL A 51 -3.92 -14.64 -2.08
CA VAL A 51 -4.53 -15.76 -2.81
C VAL A 51 -4.02 -17.09 -2.27
N ASP A 52 -2.71 -17.23 -2.06
CA ASP A 52 -2.12 -18.44 -1.48
C ASP A 52 -2.67 -18.73 -0.07
N ILE A 53 -2.82 -17.71 0.76
CA ILE A 53 -3.43 -17.83 2.09
C ILE A 53 -4.87 -18.32 1.98
N ILE A 54 -5.69 -17.71 1.10
CA ILE A 54 -7.10 -18.11 0.88
C ILE A 54 -7.18 -19.57 0.42
N PHE A 55 -6.37 -19.94 -0.57
CA PHE A 55 -6.33 -21.30 -1.09
C PHE A 55 -5.99 -22.32 0.00
N ASN A 56 -4.99 -22.02 0.83
CA ASN A 56 -4.58 -22.90 1.92
C ASN A 56 -5.64 -23.00 3.04
N ILE A 57 -6.33 -21.91 3.36
CA ILE A 57 -7.43 -21.92 4.33
C ILE A 57 -8.55 -22.85 3.86
N ILE A 58 -8.92 -22.76 2.59
CA ILE A 58 -9.95 -23.62 1.99
C ILE A 58 -9.48 -25.08 1.98
N SER A 59 -8.28 -25.35 1.45
CA SER A 59 -7.73 -26.69 1.30
C SER A 59 -7.53 -27.43 2.62
N LYS A 60 -7.20 -26.70 3.69
CA LYS A 60 -7.00 -27.26 5.04
C LYS A 60 -8.22 -27.20 5.95
N ASN A 61 -9.37 -26.77 5.41
CA ASN A 61 -10.63 -26.66 6.14
C ASN A 61 -10.49 -25.83 7.43
N ILE A 62 -9.83 -24.68 7.37
CA ILE A 62 -9.67 -23.77 8.50
C ILE A 62 -10.93 -22.91 8.62
N TYR A 63 -11.80 -23.22 9.58
CA TYR A 63 -13.10 -22.57 9.76
C TYR A 63 -13.22 -21.83 11.09
N SER A 64 -14.27 -21.02 11.20
CA SER A 64 -14.72 -20.35 12.43
C SER A 64 -13.66 -19.48 13.09
N GLN A 65 -12.84 -18.81 12.30
CA GLN A 65 -11.76 -17.94 12.78
C GLN A 65 -11.80 -16.57 12.10
N ILE A 66 -11.21 -15.59 12.78
CA ILE A 66 -10.84 -14.30 12.19
C ILE A 66 -9.33 -14.32 12.04
N ILE A 67 -8.84 -14.04 10.83
CA ILE A 67 -7.41 -14.12 10.50
C ILE A 67 -6.98 -12.79 9.91
N GLU A 68 -5.97 -12.16 10.52
CA GLU A 68 -5.31 -10.97 10.01
C GLU A 68 -4.26 -11.37 8.99
N CYS A 69 -4.43 -10.92 7.74
CA CYS A 69 -3.53 -11.23 6.63
C CYS A 69 -2.63 -10.04 6.36
N VAL A 70 -1.35 -10.18 6.67
CA VAL A 70 -0.36 -9.09 6.56
C VAL A 70 0.85 -9.54 5.75
N GLY A 71 1.52 -8.56 5.15
CA GLY A 71 2.77 -8.77 4.43
C GLY A 71 3.97 -8.97 5.36
N THR A 72 5.15 -9.03 4.75
CA THR A 72 6.43 -9.32 5.44
C THR A 72 7.01 -8.13 6.18
N GLU A 73 6.64 -6.91 5.80
CA GLU A 73 7.28 -5.67 6.26
C GLU A 73 6.26 -4.72 6.90
N THR A 74 6.67 -4.06 7.98
CA THR A 74 5.95 -2.91 8.52
C THR A 74 6.58 -1.63 7.99
N LEU A 75 5.84 -0.88 7.20
CA LEU A 75 6.30 0.33 6.54
C LEU A 75 5.42 1.53 6.93
N THR A 76 6.03 2.66 7.18
CA THR A 76 5.31 3.94 7.29
C THR A 76 4.89 4.43 5.91
N LEU A 77 3.87 5.28 5.84
CA LEU A 77 3.46 5.92 4.58
C LEU A 77 4.65 6.65 3.93
N LYS A 78 5.48 7.32 4.72
CA LYS A 78 6.66 8.02 4.23
C LYS A 78 7.64 7.05 3.56
N GLU A 79 7.97 5.92 4.22
CA GLU A 79 8.86 4.89 3.65
C GLU A 79 8.29 4.28 2.38
N ILE A 80 6.97 4.03 2.33
CA ILE A 80 6.30 3.57 1.11
C ILE A 80 6.51 4.58 -0.03
N ILE A 81 6.24 5.86 0.21
CA ILE A 81 6.40 6.91 -0.79
C ILE A 81 7.87 7.05 -1.24
N GLU A 82 8.82 7.00 -0.32
CA GLU A 82 10.26 7.06 -0.64
C GLU A 82 10.69 5.85 -1.48
N LYS A 83 10.25 4.64 -1.14
CA LYS A 83 10.49 3.44 -1.96
C LYS A 83 9.89 3.59 -3.37
N LEU A 84 8.66 4.07 -3.49
CA LEU A 84 8.02 4.30 -4.78
C LEU A 84 8.77 5.35 -5.62
N LEU A 85 9.22 6.45 -5.01
CA LEU A 85 10.02 7.48 -5.68
C LEU A 85 11.33 6.92 -6.24
N ASN A 86 12.02 6.10 -5.44
CA ASN A 86 13.26 5.43 -5.86
C ASN A 86 12.99 4.44 -7.02
N LEU A 87 11.88 3.71 -6.98
CA LEU A 87 11.51 2.76 -8.00
C LEU A 87 11.14 3.40 -9.33
N ILE A 88 10.49 4.57 -9.32
CA ILE A 88 10.12 5.32 -10.54
C ILE A 88 11.18 6.34 -10.97
N ASP A 89 12.34 6.39 -10.30
CA ASP A 89 13.45 7.32 -10.56
C ASP A 89 13.00 8.79 -10.58
N LYS A 90 12.30 9.21 -9.52
CA LYS A 90 11.80 10.58 -9.34
C LYS A 90 12.23 11.15 -8.01
N ARG A 91 12.48 12.46 -7.99
CA ARG A 91 12.70 13.23 -6.75
C ARG A 91 11.55 14.20 -6.57
N ARG A 92 10.91 14.18 -5.41
CA ARG A 92 9.78 15.04 -5.06
C ARG A 92 9.97 15.61 -3.68
N ILE A 93 9.44 16.81 -3.47
CA ILE A 93 9.41 17.41 -2.14
C ILE A 93 8.26 16.77 -1.37
N LEU A 94 8.57 16.10 -0.26
CA LEU A 94 7.59 15.53 0.65
C LEU A 94 7.26 16.57 1.70
N LEU A 95 6.08 17.17 1.62
CA LEU A 95 5.66 18.26 2.49
C LEU A 95 4.74 17.74 3.60
N PRO A 96 5.13 17.79 4.89
CA PRO A 96 4.22 17.50 5.98
C PRO A 96 3.05 18.48 6.00
N VAL A 97 1.82 17.97 5.91
CA VAL A 97 0.61 18.79 5.84
C VAL A 97 -0.19 18.62 7.13
N PRO A 98 -0.45 19.70 7.89
CA PRO A 98 -1.38 19.67 9.01
C PRO A 98 -2.79 19.29 8.55
N LEU A 99 -3.54 18.58 9.39
CA LEU A 99 -4.89 18.08 9.10
C LEU A 99 -5.89 19.14 8.63
N PHE A 100 -5.75 20.37 9.10
CA PHE A 100 -6.61 21.47 8.68
C PHE A 100 -6.54 21.72 7.16
N PHE A 101 -5.36 21.61 6.59
CA PHE A 101 -5.16 21.74 5.14
C PHE A 101 -5.53 20.46 4.38
N GLY A 102 -5.64 19.31 5.07
CA GLY A 102 -6.04 18.04 4.46
C GLY A 102 -7.44 18.10 3.86
N LYS A 103 -8.39 18.74 4.53
CA LYS A 103 -9.75 18.93 4.03
C LYS A 103 -9.82 19.86 2.80
N LEU A 104 -8.97 20.88 2.77
CA LEU A 104 -8.92 21.83 1.65
C LEU A 104 -8.24 21.19 0.43
N SER A 105 -7.16 20.44 0.62
CA SER A 105 -6.48 19.72 -0.44
C SER A 105 -7.31 18.55 -0.99
N ALA A 106 -8.08 17.84 -0.13
CA ALA A 106 -9.00 16.80 -0.59
C ALA A 106 -10.08 17.37 -1.53
N LYS A 107 -10.64 18.55 -1.22
CA LYS A 107 -11.55 19.27 -2.13
C LYS A 107 -10.87 19.63 -3.45
N PHE A 108 -9.61 20.04 -3.41
CA PHE A 108 -8.83 20.34 -4.62
C PHE A 108 -8.59 19.07 -5.46
N PHE A 109 -8.28 17.95 -4.84
CA PHE A 109 -8.11 16.67 -5.55
C PHE A 109 -9.43 16.10 -6.09
N GLN A 110 -10.58 16.46 -5.50
CA GLN A 110 -11.92 16.09 -6.00
C GLN A 110 -12.30 16.81 -7.30
N LEU A 111 -11.62 17.92 -7.67
CA LEU A 111 -11.80 18.58 -8.97
C LEU A 111 -11.28 17.74 -10.16
N PHE A 112 -10.46 16.71 -9.89
CA PHE A 112 -10.02 15.80 -10.94
C PHE A 112 -11.10 14.75 -11.24
N PRO A 113 -11.30 14.36 -12.51
CA PRO A 113 -12.37 13.42 -12.92
C PRO A 113 -12.27 12.04 -12.26
N LYS A 114 -11.13 11.68 -11.70
CA LYS A 114 -10.93 10.53 -10.81
C LYS A 114 -10.10 11.03 -9.63
N PRO A 115 -10.70 11.26 -8.45
CA PRO A 115 -9.96 11.70 -7.28
C PRO A 115 -8.98 10.60 -6.86
N LEU A 116 -7.69 10.88 -7.00
CA LEU A 116 -6.61 9.95 -6.67
C LEU A 116 -6.46 9.77 -5.15
N LEU A 117 -7.08 10.65 -4.36
CA LEU A 117 -7.13 10.58 -2.91
C LEU A 117 -8.45 11.18 -2.42
N THR A 118 -9.27 10.37 -1.75
CA THR A 118 -10.57 10.78 -1.22
C THR A 118 -10.47 11.23 0.24
N GLU A 119 -11.48 12.01 0.72
CA GLU A 119 -11.55 12.41 2.14
C GLU A 119 -11.56 11.21 3.09
N ASP A 120 -12.21 10.12 2.69
CA ASP A 120 -12.29 8.92 3.53
C ASP A 120 -10.94 8.20 3.60
N GLN A 121 -10.18 8.16 2.50
CA GLN A 121 -8.81 7.66 2.51
C GLN A 121 -7.92 8.49 3.43
N LEU A 122 -8.08 9.84 3.44
CA LEU A 122 -7.36 10.72 4.37
C LEU A 122 -7.73 10.45 5.82
N LYS A 123 -9.01 10.21 6.13
CA LYS A 123 -9.45 9.85 7.48
C LYS A 123 -8.84 8.52 7.93
N LEU A 124 -8.74 7.54 7.02
CA LEU A 124 -8.13 6.24 7.29
C LEU A 124 -6.63 6.34 7.60
N LEU A 125 -5.92 7.32 7.03
CA LEU A 125 -4.50 7.57 7.35
C LEU A 125 -4.26 8.01 8.80
N LYS A 126 -5.30 8.28 9.57
CA LYS A 126 -5.19 8.54 11.01
C LYS A 126 -4.85 7.28 11.81
N TYR A 127 -5.18 6.11 11.28
CA TYR A 127 -5.07 4.83 11.98
C TYR A 127 -4.04 3.95 11.30
N ASP A 128 -3.21 3.31 12.11
CA ASP A 128 -2.28 2.31 11.60
C ASP A 128 -3.05 1.09 11.05
N ASN A 129 -2.60 0.57 9.94
CA ASN A 129 -3.13 -0.64 9.32
C ASN A 129 -2.11 -1.77 9.47
N ILE A 130 -1.95 -2.21 10.71
CA ILE A 130 -1.04 -3.26 11.16
C ILE A 130 -1.81 -4.30 11.99
N LEU A 131 -1.12 -5.34 12.45
CA LEU A 131 -1.70 -6.35 13.34
C LEU A 131 -2.34 -5.72 14.57
N SER A 132 -3.57 -6.14 14.88
CA SER A 132 -4.27 -5.68 16.10
C SER A 132 -3.81 -6.40 17.36
N GLY A 133 -3.17 -7.57 17.22
CA GLY A 133 -2.81 -8.47 18.33
C GLY A 133 -3.98 -9.22 18.94
N LYS A 134 -5.19 -9.10 18.37
CA LYS A 134 -6.42 -9.72 18.91
C LYS A 134 -6.80 -11.03 18.22
N TYR A 135 -6.33 -11.23 16.99
CA TYR A 135 -6.70 -12.34 16.13
C TYR A 135 -5.46 -13.10 15.66
N LYS A 136 -5.66 -14.33 15.19
CA LYS A 136 -4.60 -15.08 14.54
C LYS A 136 -4.14 -14.38 13.26
N THR A 137 -2.88 -14.52 12.97
CA THR A 137 -2.28 -14.01 11.74
C THR A 137 -2.15 -15.11 10.68
N ASN A 138 -1.89 -14.73 9.44
CA ASN A 138 -1.52 -15.68 8.39
C ASN A 138 -0.28 -16.52 8.78
N SER A 139 0.66 -15.97 9.54
CA SER A 139 1.83 -16.70 10.05
C SER A 139 1.45 -17.72 11.11
N ASP A 140 0.52 -17.41 12.03
CA ASP A 140 0.08 -18.33 13.10
C ASP A 140 -0.65 -19.56 12.55
N ILE A 141 -1.26 -19.45 11.37
CA ILE A 141 -1.89 -20.57 10.69
C ILE A 141 -0.93 -21.30 9.73
N GLY A 142 0.35 -20.95 9.73
CA GLY A 142 1.41 -21.61 8.96
C GLY A 142 1.57 -21.11 7.50
N PHE A 143 1.01 -19.92 7.16
CA PHE A 143 1.10 -19.34 5.81
C PHE A 143 1.65 -17.91 5.84
N PRO A 144 2.93 -17.73 6.24
CA PRO A 144 3.55 -16.41 6.22
C PRO A 144 3.61 -15.87 4.78
N ALA A 145 3.41 -14.56 4.63
CA ALA A 145 3.65 -13.88 3.37
C ALA A 145 5.14 -14.00 2.98
N LYS A 146 5.43 -13.96 1.68
CA LYS A 146 6.78 -14.16 1.12
C LYS A 146 7.24 -12.98 0.27
N CYS A 147 6.29 -12.23 -0.29
CA CYS A 147 6.57 -11.13 -1.20
C CYS A 147 7.12 -9.92 -0.44
N LEU A 148 8.25 -9.39 -0.90
CA LEU A 148 8.81 -8.14 -0.42
C LEU A 148 8.23 -6.98 -1.22
N PHE A 149 7.78 -5.93 -0.54
CA PHE A 149 7.07 -4.79 -1.16
C PHE A 149 7.84 -4.22 -2.36
N GLU A 150 9.10 -3.87 -2.17
CA GLU A 150 9.91 -3.22 -3.20
C GLU A 150 10.15 -4.13 -4.42
N LYS A 151 10.43 -5.42 -4.19
CA LYS A 151 10.67 -6.39 -5.27
C LYS A 151 9.44 -6.62 -6.15
N GLU A 152 8.25 -6.65 -5.56
CA GLU A 152 7.04 -6.86 -6.33
C GLU A 152 6.65 -5.60 -7.11
N VAL A 153 6.72 -4.42 -6.48
CA VAL A 153 6.43 -3.14 -7.16
C VAL A 153 7.43 -2.88 -8.29
N GLU A 154 8.70 -3.29 -8.15
CA GLU A 154 9.71 -3.14 -9.20
C GLU A 154 9.32 -3.79 -10.53
N LYS A 155 8.53 -4.88 -10.49
CA LYS A 155 8.10 -5.63 -11.68
C LYS A 155 7.17 -4.82 -12.60
N TYR A 156 6.46 -3.81 -12.08
CA TYR A 156 5.50 -3.02 -12.86
C TYR A 156 5.70 -1.50 -12.77
N CYS A 157 6.58 -0.99 -11.89
CA CYS A 157 6.81 0.44 -11.71
C CYS A 157 7.39 1.14 -12.95
N TYR A 158 7.92 0.38 -13.92
CA TYR A 158 8.45 0.92 -15.18
C TYR A 158 7.44 1.75 -15.95
N MET A 159 6.13 1.51 -15.78
CA MET A 159 5.06 2.30 -16.40
C MET A 159 5.09 3.79 -16.01
N TRP A 160 5.72 4.13 -14.88
CA TRP A 160 5.87 5.50 -14.36
C TRP A 160 7.29 6.05 -14.51
N ARG A 161 8.25 5.26 -15.01
CA ARG A 161 9.62 5.71 -15.31
C ARG A 161 9.67 6.45 -16.64
N GLN A 162 10.57 7.43 -16.74
CA GLN A 162 10.94 8.02 -18.02
C GLN A 162 11.70 6.98 -18.86
N GLY A 163 11.24 6.70 -20.10
CA GLY A 163 11.79 5.63 -20.95
C GLY A 163 11.15 4.24 -20.73
N GLY A 164 10.20 4.11 -19.78
CA GLY A 164 9.44 2.88 -19.59
C GLY A 164 10.31 1.67 -19.23
N GLN A 165 9.95 0.51 -19.76
CA GLN A 165 10.69 -0.75 -19.53
C GLN A 165 12.11 -0.78 -20.09
N PHE A 166 12.42 0.11 -21.02
CA PHE A 166 13.75 0.20 -21.64
C PHE A 166 14.70 1.16 -20.91
N SER A 167 14.21 1.88 -19.88
CA SER A 167 15.08 2.74 -19.07
C SER A 167 16.01 1.90 -18.22
N LYS A 168 17.33 2.09 -18.40
CA LYS A 168 18.32 1.55 -17.45
C LYS A 168 18.17 2.33 -16.15
N LYS A 169 18.08 1.60 -15.02
CA LYS A 169 18.14 2.19 -13.67
C LYS A 169 19.51 2.88 -13.59
N ASN A 170 19.54 4.20 -13.43
CA ASN A 170 20.77 4.90 -13.11
C ASN A 170 21.14 4.49 -11.69
N ILE A 171 22.02 3.50 -11.58
CA ILE A 171 22.65 3.09 -10.30
C ILE A 171 23.70 4.16 -10.02
N SER A 172 23.34 5.12 -9.19
CA SER A 172 24.27 6.09 -8.61
C SER A 172 24.50 5.76 -7.15
#